data_ebe32c550bdb0a1d820e62f8856a4fa1
#
_entry.id   ebe32c550bdb0a1d820e62f8856a4fa1
#
_cell.length_a   1.000
_cell.length_b   1.000
_cell.length_c   1.000
_cell.angle_alpha   90.00
_cell.angle_beta   90.00
_cell.angle_gamma   90.00
#
_symmetry.space_group_name_H-M   'P 1'
#
loop_
_entity.id
_entity.type
_entity.pdbx_description
1 polymer ?
#
loop_
_entity_poly.entity_id
_entity_poly.type
_entity_poly.pdbx_seq_one_letter_code
_entity_poly.pdbx_strand_id
1 'polypeptide(L)'
;MTIKEKLSALRAIMERESLDAYIISGTDPHNSEYLPAAWKQRQWISGFTGSFGTVVVLKNEAGLWTDTRYFIQAEKQLKDSGIQMHKLRVPEAVDYPEWLATNLPEGSRVGLDSFCISVCDMKNLQETLTPKQITVVEKTDLLGEIWLDRPSLPDAQLFLVPTATAGKSANEKITMIREKLQAAHADYMLFSCLDEIAWLYNVRCNDIIYNPVAISYAVVGKAKAWLFIKNTKVSREIASQLSQEGIEIRDYHHLFLFLEELDKNSVFTVDSATLNYAVYHKLFTEFQVKEQESPIVLAKAIKNPIEVEGFRKACIKDSVALTKFFYWVERNIGNHLTEISVSEQLSAFRAQNDGYAEDSFAN
;
A
#
# COMPACT_ATOMS: atom_id res chain seq x y z
N MET A 1 -3.90 24.67 -8.97
CA MET A 1 -2.46 24.79 -9.33
C MET A 1 -2.16 23.93 -10.55
N THR A 2 -1.43 24.45 -11.53
CA THR A 2 -0.85 23.66 -12.64
C THR A 2 0.30 22.78 -12.13
N ILE A 3 0.73 21.79 -12.90
CA ILE A 3 1.87 20.93 -12.52
C ILE A 3 3.14 21.76 -12.32
N LYS A 4 3.39 22.75 -13.19
CA LYS A 4 4.55 23.65 -13.05
C LYS A 4 4.52 24.47 -11.75
N GLU A 5 3.35 24.97 -11.36
CA GLU A 5 3.19 25.69 -10.09
C GLU A 5 3.42 24.77 -8.88
N LYS A 6 2.93 23.51 -8.93
CA LYS A 6 3.15 22.51 -7.88
C LYS A 6 4.65 22.17 -7.75
N LEU A 7 5.35 21.95 -8.87
CA LEU A 7 6.80 21.72 -8.89
C LEU A 7 7.57 22.92 -8.33
N SER A 8 7.16 24.13 -8.69
CA SER A 8 7.79 25.36 -8.18
C SER A 8 7.60 25.51 -6.66
N ALA A 9 6.38 25.24 -6.16
CA ALA A 9 6.09 25.26 -4.73
C ALA A 9 6.89 24.21 -3.96
N LEU A 10 6.99 22.98 -4.48
CA LEU A 10 7.81 21.93 -3.88
C LEU A 10 9.29 22.32 -3.84
N ARG A 11 9.82 22.89 -4.93
CA ARG A 11 11.21 23.36 -4.97
C ARG A 11 11.51 24.45 -3.94
N ALA A 12 10.56 25.35 -3.68
CA ALA A 12 10.71 26.34 -2.61
C ALA A 12 10.79 25.69 -1.21
N ILE A 13 10.01 24.61 -0.97
CA ILE A 13 10.12 23.83 0.25
C ILE A 13 11.47 23.10 0.30
N MET A 14 11.92 22.47 -0.80
CA MET A 14 13.20 21.78 -0.88
C MET A 14 14.37 22.74 -0.57
N GLU A 15 14.32 23.97 -1.06
CA GLU A 15 15.33 25.00 -0.75
C GLU A 15 15.34 25.34 0.76
N ARG A 16 14.18 25.58 1.36
CA ARG A 16 14.04 25.83 2.80
C ARG A 16 14.58 24.66 3.65
N GLU A 17 14.32 23.42 3.23
CA GLU A 17 14.76 22.20 3.92
C GLU A 17 16.20 21.79 3.54
N SER A 18 16.87 22.57 2.69
CA SER A 18 18.21 22.27 2.17
C SER A 18 18.30 20.90 1.49
N LEU A 19 17.34 20.58 0.64
CA LEU A 19 17.28 19.35 -0.15
C LEU A 19 17.69 19.62 -1.60
N ASP A 20 18.48 18.72 -2.17
CA ASP A 20 18.89 18.77 -3.57
C ASP A 20 17.95 18.01 -4.48
N ALA A 21 17.29 16.98 -3.93
CA ALA A 21 16.23 16.22 -4.58
C ALA A 21 15.13 15.81 -3.58
N TYR A 22 13.92 15.55 -4.11
CA TYR A 22 12.83 14.96 -3.34
C TYR A 22 12.17 13.83 -4.13
N ILE A 23 12.02 12.66 -3.47
CA ILE A 23 11.41 11.47 -4.06
C ILE A 23 9.95 11.38 -3.61
N ILE A 24 9.04 11.22 -4.57
CA ILE A 24 7.60 10.99 -4.34
C ILE A 24 7.28 9.60 -4.88
N SER A 25 7.17 8.64 -3.98
CA SER A 25 6.83 7.26 -4.32
C SER A 25 5.37 7.13 -4.79
N GLY A 26 5.09 6.05 -5.48
CA GLY A 26 3.74 5.69 -5.91
C GLY A 26 3.03 4.76 -4.92
N THR A 27 3.42 4.76 -3.65
CA THR A 27 2.84 3.91 -2.60
C THR A 27 2.36 4.73 -1.40
N ASP A 28 1.75 4.06 -0.43
CA ASP A 28 1.22 4.60 0.83
C ASP A 28 1.95 3.98 2.05
N PRO A 29 1.61 4.34 3.29
CA PRO A 29 2.22 3.79 4.50
C PRO A 29 2.08 2.27 4.68
N HIS A 30 1.27 1.62 3.86
CA HIS A 30 0.99 0.19 3.90
C HIS A 30 1.53 -0.58 2.70
N ASN A 31 2.29 0.11 1.84
CA ASN A 31 2.81 -0.42 0.58
C ASN A 31 1.73 -1.01 -0.33
N SER A 32 0.56 -0.34 -0.38
CA SER A 32 -0.59 -0.77 -1.16
C SER A 32 -0.40 -0.57 -2.66
N GLU A 33 -0.92 -1.47 -3.48
CA GLU A 33 -0.94 -1.33 -4.95
C GLU A 33 -1.96 -0.27 -5.40
N TYR A 34 -3.15 -0.27 -4.82
CA TYR A 34 -4.18 0.73 -5.06
C TYR A 34 -4.25 1.68 -3.87
N LEU A 35 -4.20 2.98 -4.16
CA LEU A 35 -4.10 4.01 -3.13
C LEU A 35 -5.42 4.71 -2.89
N PRO A 36 -5.78 4.99 -1.64
CA PRO A 36 -6.81 5.98 -1.33
C PRO A 36 -6.41 7.36 -1.89
N ALA A 37 -7.40 8.18 -2.20
CA ALA A 37 -7.18 9.49 -2.81
C ALA A 37 -6.22 10.40 -2.02
N ALA A 38 -6.25 10.29 -0.69
CA ALA A 38 -5.39 11.05 0.23
C ALA A 38 -3.87 10.80 0.02
N TRP A 39 -3.49 9.62 -0.47
CA TRP A 39 -2.09 9.23 -0.70
C TRP A 39 -1.68 9.20 -2.17
N LYS A 40 -2.50 9.67 -3.10
CA LYS A 40 -2.16 9.79 -4.53
C LYS A 40 -1.22 10.97 -4.80
N GLN A 41 -0.18 11.11 -3.99
CA GLN A 41 0.81 12.20 -4.05
C GLN A 41 1.48 12.31 -5.42
N ARG A 42 1.95 11.16 -5.97
CA ARG A 42 2.55 11.09 -7.29
C ARG A 42 1.60 11.60 -8.38
N GLN A 43 0.32 11.15 -8.35
CA GLN A 43 -0.69 11.62 -9.30
C GLN A 43 -0.94 13.11 -9.15
N TRP A 44 -1.03 13.61 -7.92
CA TRP A 44 -1.26 15.04 -7.68
C TRP A 44 -0.14 15.91 -8.20
N ILE A 45 1.14 15.57 -7.92
CA ILE A 45 2.29 16.39 -8.31
C ILE A 45 2.58 16.33 -9.81
N SER A 46 2.32 15.20 -10.48
CA SER A 46 2.71 14.96 -11.86
C SER A 46 1.55 15.00 -12.88
N GLY A 47 0.31 14.79 -12.43
CA GLY A 47 -0.84 14.52 -13.30
C GLY A 47 -0.86 13.11 -13.88
N PHE A 48 0.14 12.27 -13.60
CA PHE A 48 0.21 10.91 -14.10
C PHE A 48 -0.66 9.96 -13.28
N THR A 49 -1.64 9.31 -13.94
CA THR A 49 -2.66 8.48 -13.30
C THR A 49 -2.38 6.97 -13.37
N GLY A 50 -1.30 6.52 -14.01
CA GLY A 50 -0.91 5.11 -14.02
C GLY A 50 -0.68 4.55 -12.61
N SER A 51 -0.89 3.26 -12.37
CA SER A 51 -0.76 2.68 -11.03
C SER A 51 0.70 2.53 -10.55
N PHE A 52 1.67 2.48 -11.46
CA PHE A 52 3.07 2.25 -11.13
C PHE A 52 3.98 3.41 -11.57
N GLY A 53 4.87 3.84 -10.68
CA GLY A 53 5.94 4.80 -10.96
C GLY A 53 6.34 5.63 -9.75
N THR A 54 7.51 6.27 -9.86
CA THR A 54 8.09 7.18 -8.85
C THR A 54 8.42 8.50 -9.52
N VAL A 55 8.12 9.61 -8.86
CA VAL A 55 8.54 10.95 -9.30
C VAL A 55 9.74 11.39 -8.47
N VAL A 56 10.75 11.91 -9.14
CA VAL A 56 11.90 12.57 -8.51
C VAL A 56 11.95 14.01 -8.98
N VAL A 57 12.05 14.94 -8.04
CA VAL A 57 12.16 16.38 -8.32
C VAL A 57 13.52 16.87 -7.85
N LEU A 58 14.27 17.48 -8.76
CA LEU A 58 15.52 18.23 -8.50
C LEU A 58 15.25 19.72 -8.59
N LYS A 59 16.27 20.52 -8.26
CA LYS A 59 16.19 22.00 -8.33
C LYS A 59 15.75 22.50 -9.71
N ASN A 60 16.23 21.89 -10.79
CA ASN A 60 16.00 22.38 -12.17
C ASN A 60 15.25 21.40 -13.07
N GLU A 61 15.13 20.14 -12.69
CA GLU A 61 14.50 19.09 -13.48
C GLU A 61 13.58 18.20 -12.63
N ALA A 62 12.75 17.40 -13.28
CA ALA A 62 11.93 16.39 -12.63
C ALA A 62 11.72 15.22 -13.58
N GLY A 63 11.69 14.00 -13.02
CA GLY A 63 11.50 12.77 -13.76
C GLY A 63 10.39 11.90 -13.18
N LEU A 64 9.71 11.14 -14.04
CA LEU A 64 8.81 10.05 -13.69
C LEU A 64 9.39 8.74 -14.20
N TRP A 65 9.68 7.81 -13.32
CA TRP A 65 10.06 6.42 -13.64
C TRP A 65 8.82 5.56 -13.67
N THR A 66 8.55 4.89 -14.81
CA THR A 66 7.40 3.99 -14.96
C THR A 66 7.72 2.85 -15.93
N ASP A 67 6.88 1.80 -15.93
CA ASP A 67 7.12 0.60 -16.74
C ASP A 67 6.34 0.58 -18.08
N THR A 68 6.54 -0.47 -18.85
CA THR A 68 6.03 -0.64 -20.22
C THR A 68 4.51 -0.50 -20.35
N ARG A 69 3.75 -0.75 -19.31
CA ARG A 69 2.28 -0.63 -19.31
C ARG A 69 1.81 0.81 -19.50
N TYR A 70 2.65 1.78 -19.16
CA TYR A 70 2.25 3.19 -19.04
C TYR A 70 3.00 4.15 -19.96
N PHE A 71 3.89 3.72 -20.84
CA PHE A 71 4.70 4.63 -21.66
C PHE A 71 3.85 5.59 -22.49
N ILE A 72 2.85 5.07 -23.22
CA ILE A 72 1.96 5.89 -24.05
C ILE A 72 1.13 6.86 -23.20
N GLN A 73 0.65 6.41 -22.06
CA GLN A 73 -0.13 7.22 -21.14
C GLN A 73 0.73 8.33 -20.51
N ALA A 74 1.93 7.99 -20.03
CA ALA A 74 2.86 8.93 -19.44
C ALA A 74 3.30 10.01 -20.44
N GLU A 75 3.61 9.63 -21.68
CA GLU A 75 3.96 10.58 -22.74
C GLU A 75 2.86 11.62 -22.96
N LYS A 76 1.60 11.19 -22.99
CA LYS A 76 0.45 12.09 -23.15
C LYS A 76 0.22 12.97 -21.93
N GLN A 77 0.25 12.39 -20.72
CA GLN A 77 -0.12 13.08 -19.49
C GLN A 77 0.98 14.01 -18.98
N LEU A 78 2.26 13.73 -19.28
CA LEU A 78 3.40 14.57 -18.88
C LEU A 78 3.71 15.67 -19.90
N LYS A 79 3.01 15.70 -21.03
CA LYS A 79 3.22 16.75 -22.04
C LYS A 79 3.09 18.13 -21.41
N ASP A 80 4.09 18.98 -21.66
CA ASP A 80 4.18 20.36 -21.17
C ASP A 80 4.23 20.52 -19.63
N SER A 81 4.33 19.43 -18.87
CA SER A 81 4.39 19.43 -17.40
C SER A 81 5.74 19.88 -16.85
N GLY A 82 6.82 19.70 -17.61
CA GLY A 82 8.20 19.86 -17.13
C GLY A 82 8.76 18.63 -16.41
N ILE A 83 8.07 17.48 -16.50
CA ILE A 83 8.50 16.19 -15.96
C ILE A 83 8.89 15.30 -17.13
N GLN A 84 10.11 14.74 -17.11
CA GLN A 84 10.61 13.83 -18.11
C GLN A 84 10.24 12.39 -17.75
N MET A 85 9.80 11.59 -18.74
CA MET A 85 9.56 10.15 -18.55
C MET A 85 10.87 9.36 -18.65
N HIS A 86 11.13 8.53 -17.64
CA HIS A 86 12.19 7.52 -17.61
C HIS A 86 11.56 6.11 -17.70
N LYS A 87 12.02 5.32 -18.66
CA LYS A 87 11.46 4.00 -18.98
C LYS A 87 12.14 2.92 -18.15
N LEU A 88 11.36 2.18 -17.35
CA LEU A 88 11.80 1.00 -16.62
C LEU A 88 11.48 -0.29 -17.38
N ARG A 89 12.14 -1.39 -16.99
CA ARG A 89 11.96 -2.73 -17.58
C ARG A 89 12.19 -2.79 -19.08
N VAL A 90 13.13 -1.99 -19.56
CA VAL A 90 13.66 -2.03 -20.92
C VAL A 90 15.18 -2.22 -20.87
N PRO A 91 15.83 -2.71 -21.94
CA PRO A 91 17.29 -2.75 -21.98
C PRO A 91 17.89 -1.37 -21.66
N GLU A 92 18.99 -1.36 -20.90
CA GLU A 92 19.71 -0.12 -20.49
C GLU A 92 18.88 0.86 -19.61
N ALA A 93 17.78 0.40 -19.03
CA ALA A 93 17.01 1.20 -18.09
C ALA A 93 17.88 1.57 -16.86
N VAL A 94 17.87 2.85 -16.49
CA VAL A 94 18.50 3.35 -15.27
C VAL A 94 17.39 3.68 -14.29
N ASP A 95 17.39 3.04 -13.13
CA ASP A 95 16.41 3.32 -12.07
C ASP A 95 16.76 4.62 -11.33
N TYR A 96 15.78 5.19 -10.62
CA TYR A 96 15.94 6.51 -9.98
C TYR A 96 17.07 6.56 -8.93
N PRO A 97 17.40 5.51 -8.14
CA PRO A 97 18.54 5.56 -7.23
C PRO A 97 19.87 5.71 -7.97
N GLU A 98 20.09 4.93 -9.02
CA GLU A 98 21.30 4.99 -9.85
C GLU A 98 21.38 6.33 -10.61
N TRP A 99 20.23 6.82 -11.10
CA TRP A 99 20.15 8.10 -11.77
C TRP A 99 20.50 9.25 -10.82
N LEU A 100 19.99 9.24 -9.58
CA LEU A 100 20.33 10.20 -8.54
C LEU A 100 21.83 10.15 -8.22
N ALA A 101 22.39 8.96 -8.03
CA ALA A 101 23.82 8.77 -7.78
C ALA A 101 24.70 9.33 -8.92
N THR A 102 24.20 9.31 -10.17
CA THR A 102 24.94 9.81 -11.33
C THR A 102 24.80 11.33 -11.49
N ASN A 103 23.64 11.90 -11.23
CA ASN A 103 23.31 13.28 -11.56
C ASN A 103 23.46 14.28 -10.40
N LEU A 104 23.52 13.79 -9.16
CA LEU A 104 23.72 14.67 -8.01
C LEU A 104 25.22 14.82 -7.66
N PRO A 105 25.63 16.00 -7.22
CA PRO A 105 26.94 16.21 -6.62
C PRO A 105 27.17 15.34 -5.38
N GLU A 106 28.43 15.05 -5.08
CA GLU A 106 28.83 14.43 -3.82
C GLU A 106 28.36 15.27 -2.62
N GLY A 107 27.90 14.61 -1.57
CA GLY A 107 27.40 15.25 -0.36
C GLY A 107 25.99 15.82 -0.46
N SER A 108 25.26 15.60 -1.57
CA SER A 108 23.88 16.05 -1.76
C SER A 108 22.93 15.42 -0.74
N ARG A 109 21.76 16.07 -0.56
CA ARG A 109 20.71 15.63 0.35
C ARG A 109 19.43 15.31 -0.41
N VAL A 110 18.97 14.08 -0.32
CA VAL A 110 17.75 13.56 -0.97
C VAL A 110 16.66 13.35 0.07
N GLY A 111 15.57 14.09 -0.04
CA GLY A 111 14.41 13.95 0.85
C GLY A 111 13.38 12.95 0.32
N LEU A 112 12.65 12.32 1.22
CA LEU A 112 11.47 11.51 0.93
C LEU A 112 10.58 11.39 2.17
N ASP A 113 9.32 10.96 1.96
CA ASP A 113 8.43 10.58 3.06
C ASP A 113 8.70 9.12 3.47
N SER A 114 9.28 8.95 4.65
CA SER A 114 9.65 7.62 5.18
C SER A 114 8.45 6.72 5.51
N PHE A 115 7.23 7.27 5.58
CA PHE A 115 6.01 6.46 5.63
C PHE A 115 5.65 5.84 4.28
N CYS A 116 6.10 6.42 3.17
CA CYS A 116 5.75 5.98 1.82
C CYS A 116 6.91 5.26 1.10
N ILE A 117 7.76 4.58 1.82
CA ILE A 117 8.83 3.72 1.28
C ILE A 117 9.00 2.50 2.19
N SER A 118 9.20 1.31 1.61
CA SER A 118 9.48 0.10 2.38
C SER A 118 10.90 0.13 2.98
N VAL A 119 11.12 -0.69 4.01
CA VAL A 119 12.48 -0.86 4.59
C VAL A 119 13.46 -1.36 3.54
N CYS A 120 13.03 -2.32 2.71
CA CYS A 120 13.86 -2.89 1.65
C CYS A 120 14.27 -1.82 0.63
N ASP A 121 13.31 -1.03 0.14
CA ASP A 121 13.58 0.03 -0.84
C ASP A 121 14.44 1.16 -0.27
N MET A 122 14.23 1.52 1.01
CA MET A 122 15.06 2.52 1.67
C MET A 122 16.51 2.04 1.81
N LYS A 123 16.73 0.79 2.19
CA LYS A 123 18.09 0.22 2.28
C LYS A 123 18.78 0.21 0.91
N ASN A 124 18.08 -0.24 -0.13
CA ASN A 124 18.60 -0.22 -1.51
C ASN A 124 18.95 1.21 -1.95
N LEU A 125 18.09 2.18 -1.68
CA LEU A 125 18.35 3.60 -1.97
C LEU A 125 19.60 4.10 -1.22
N GLN A 126 19.71 3.83 0.07
CA GLN A 126 20.88 4.22 0.88
C GLN A 126 22.17 3.56 0.40
N GLU A 127 22.14 2.25 0.11
CA GLU A 127 23.31 1.52 -0.42
C GLU A 127 23.78 2.10 -1.76
N THR A 128 22.86 2.49 -2.66
CA THR A 128 23.17 3.09 -3.96
C THR A 128 23.78 4.49 -3.83
N LEU A 129 23.29 5.29 -2.86
CA LEU A 129 23.68 6.70 -2.72
C LEU A 129 24.92 6.90 -1.83
N THR A 130 25.19 6.00 -0.89
CA THR A 130 26.31 6.09 0.08
C THR A 130 27.70 6.25 -0.57
N PRO A 131 28.04 5.56 -1.69
CA PRO A 131 29.37 5.73 -2.31
C PRO A 131 29.69 7.16 -2.77
N LYS A 132 28.68 7.98 -3.00
CA LYS A 132 28.80 9.42 -3.31
C LYS A 132 28.53 10.34 -2.12
N GLN A 133 28.52 9.80 -0.91
CA GLN A 133 28.22 10.54 0.32
C GLN A 133 26.87 11.29 0.26
N ILE A 134 25.94 10.87 -0.63
CA ILE A 134 24.60 11.43 -0.72
C ILE A 134 23.79 10.90 0.45
N THR A 135 23.21 11.84 1.23
CA THR A 135 22.42 11.51 2.42
C THR A 135 20.93 11.45 2.12
N VAL A 136 20.27 10.37 2.50
CA VAL A 136 18.80 10.28 2.48
C VAL A 136 18.24 10.91 3.76
N VAL A 137 17.33 11.87 3.61
CA VAL A 137 16.73 12.65 4.71
C VAL A 137 15.25 12.34 4.79
N GLU A 138 14.83 11.83 5.94
CA GLU A 138 13.42 11.57 6.21
C GLU A 138 12.66 12.90 6.38
N LYS A 139 11.63 13.11 5.59
CA LYS A 139 10.77 14.29 5.62
C LYS A 139 9.32 13.89 5.46
N THR A 140 8.62 13.83 6.57
CA THR A 140 7.21 13.47 6.56
C THR A 140 6.40 14.52 5.80
N ASP A 141 5.75 14.04 4.73
CA ASP A 141 4.67 14.72 4.02
C ASP A 141 4.90 16.20 3.63
N LEU A 142 6.03 16.51 2.99
CA LEU A 142 6.27 17.89 2.48
C LEU A 142 5.19 18.37 1.50
N LEU A 143 4.54 17.44 0.78
CA LEU A 143 3.45 17.79 -0.13
C LEU A 143 2.20 18.26 0.62
N GLY A 144 2.00 17.86 1.88
CA GLY A 144 0.90 18.31 2.72
C GLY A 144 0.86 19.83 2.92
N GLU A 145 2.01 20.50 2.85
CA GLU A 145 2.09 21.95 2.97
C GLU A 145 1.51 22.70 1.76
N ILE A 146 1.50 22.07 0.59
CA ILE A 146 1.07 22.69 -0.68
C ILE A 146 -0.17 22.04 -1.29
N TRP A 147 -0.55 20.86 -0.86
CA TRP A 147 -1.77 20.17 -1.31
C TRP A 147 -2.96 20.51 -0.41
N LEU A 148 -3.42 21.75 -0.49
CA LEU A 148 -4.43 22.30 0.43
C LEU A 148 -5.81 21.65 0.30
N ASP A 149 -6.14 21.11 -0.87
CA ASP A 149 -7.39 20.40 -1.20
C ASP A 149 -7.22 18.88 -1.16
N ARG A 150 -6.23 18.38 -0.38
CA ARG A 150 -6.00 16.94 -0.23
C ARG A 150 -7.24 16.28 0.36
N PRO A 151 -7.75 15.21 -0.29
CA PRO A 151 -8.85 14.42 0.27
C PRO A 151 -8.52 13.86 1.65
N SER A 152 -9.52 13.73 2.51
CA SER A 152 -9.37 13.01 3.77
C SER A 152 -9.18 11.51 3.55
N LEU A 153 -8.61 10.81 4.56
CA LEU A 153 -8.59 9.35 4.56
C LEU A 153 -10.01 8.79 4.54
N PRO A 154 -10.23 7.66 3.88
CA PRO A 154 -11.53 6.98 3.85
C PRO A 154 -12.07 6.69 5.24
N ASP A 155 -13.40 6.68 5.37
CA ASP A 155 -14.10 6.44 6.63
C ASP A 155 -15.21 5.37 6.47
N ALA A 156 -14.96 4.37 5.62
CA ALA A 156 -15.88 3.25 5.42
C ALA A 156 -15.96 2.40 6.70
N GLN A 157 -17.12 1.78 6.93
CA GLN A 157 -17.34 0.95 8.12
C GLN A 157 -16.65 -0.40 7.97
N LEU A 158 -16.02 -0.85 9.05
CA LEU A 158 -15.47 -2.20 9.16
C LEU A 158 -16.59 -3.22 9.20
N PHE A 159 -16.39 -4.38 8.58
CA PHE A 159 -17.26 -5.55 8.72
C PHE A 159 -16.44 -6.83 8.89
N LEU A 160 -17.06 -7.85 9.48
CA LEU A 160 -16.40 -9.11 9.77
C LEU A 160 -16.72 -10.15 8.72
N VAL A 161 -15.74 -10.98 8.38
CA VAL A 161 -15.92 -12.21 7.60
C VAL A 161 -16.25 -13.33 8.58
N PRO A 162 -17.44 -13.97 8.47
CA PRO A 162 -17.80 -15.07 9.37
C PRO A 162 -16.82 -16.24 9.26
N THR A 163 -16.56 -16.91 10.38
CA THR A 163 -15.70 -18.12 10.41
C THR A 163 -16.23 -19.21 9.48
N ALA A 164 -17.54 -19.30 9.26
CA ALA A 164 -18.15 -20.19 8.27
C ALA A 164 -17.68 -19.92 6.83
N THR A 165 -17.17 -18.72 6.54
CA THR A 165 -16.60 -18.32 5.23
C THR A 165 -15.08 -18.37 5.26
N ALA A 166 -14.45 -17.90 6.33
CA ALA A 166 -13.00 -17.83 6.48
C ALA A 166 -12.36 -19.21 6.83
N GLY A 167 -13.16 -20.14 7.38
CA GLY A 167 -12.72 -21.46 7.79
C GLY A 167 -11.89 -21.52 9.08
N LYS A 168 -11.37 -20.40 9.55
CA LYS A 168 -10.66 -20.22 10.82
C LYS A 168 -11.06 -18.91 11.48
N SER A 169 -11.19 -18.91 12.80
CA SER A 169 -11.40 -17.70 13.59
C SER A 169 -10.13 -16.83 13.61
N ALA A 170 -10.27 -15.56 14.00
CA ALA A 170 -9.12 -14.69 14.19
C ALA A 170 -8.21 -15.21 15.31
N ASN A 171 -8.78 -15.76 16.40
CA ASN A 171 -8.01 -16.31 17.50
C ASN A 171 -7.16 -17.52 17.07
N GLU A 172 -7.67 -18.43 16.23
CA GLU A 172 -6.88 -19.54 15.67
C GLU A 172 -5.69 -19.03 14.83
N LYS A 173 -5.88 -17.97 14.03
CA LYS A 173 -4.83 -17.36 13.24
C LYS A 173 -3.81 -16.61 14.11
N ILE A 174 -4.25 -15.89 15.14
CA ILE A 174 -3.38 -15.26 16.15
C ILE A 174 -2.53 -16.31 16.87
N THR A 175 -3.12 -17.47 17.20
CA THR A 175 -2.39 -18.58 17.84
C THR A 175 -1.26 -19.07 16.93
N MET A 176 -1.51 -19.24 15.64
CA MET A 176 -0.46 -19.58 14.66
C MET A 176 0.68 -18.53 14.64
N ILE A 177 0.36 -17.22 14.71
CA ILE A 177 1.39 -16.17 14.79
C ILE A 177 2.17 -16.28 16.09
N ARG A 178 1.54 -16.58 17.21
CA ARG A 178 2.21 -16.78 18.51
C ARG A 178 3.20 -17.95 18.49
N GLU A 179 2.87 -19.03 17.78
CA GLU A 179 3.81 -20.15 17.57
C GLU A 179 5.04 -19.69 16.78
N LYS A 180 4.87 -18.84 15.77
CA LYS A 180 5.98 -18.25 15.02
C LYS A 180 6.82 -17.30 15.87
N LEU A 181 6.21 -16.47 16.71
CA LEU A 181 6.90 -15.63 17.68
C LEU A 181 7.76 -16.45 18.63
N GLN A 182 7.21 -17.54 19.16
CA GLN A 182 7.95 -18.44 20.05
C GLN A 182 9.18 -19.04 19.33
N ALA A 183 9.01 -19.52 18.10
CA ALA A 183 10.09 -20.11 17.31
C ALA A 183 11.16 -19.06 16.96
N ALA A 184 10.77 -17.80 16.74
CA ALA A 184 11.68 -16.69 16.47
C ALA A 184 12.32 -16.10 17.74
N HIS A 185 11.95 -16.54 18.94
CA HIS A 185 12.33 -15.91 20.21
C HIS A 185 12.04 -14.40 20.17
N ALA A 186 10.81 -14.03 19.80
CA ALA A 186 10.36 -12.66 19.73
C ALA A 186 9.13 -12.43 20.62
N ASP A 187 8.90 -11.17 20.96
CA ASP A 187 7.78 -10.76 21.84
C ASP A 187 6.59 -10.26 21.05
N TYR A 188 6.86 -9.60 19.92
CA TYR A 188 5.85 -8.97 19.08
C TYR A 188 6.13 -9.19 17.59
N MET A 189 5.06 -9.28 16.80
CA MET A 189 5.09 -9.19 15.35
C MET A 189 4.20 -8.03 14.90
N LEU A 190 4.75 -7.11 14.09
CA LEU A 190 4.03 -5.97 13.56
C LEU A 190 3.73 -6.18 12.07
N PHE A 191 2.49 -5.94 11.70
CA PHE A 191 1.99 -6.03 10.33
C PHE A 191 1.53 -4.66 9.85
N SER A 192 1.95 -4.27 8.65
CA SER A 192 1.50 -3.07 7.94
C SER A 192 0.72 -3.38 6.68
N CYS A 193 0.90 -4.57 6.10
CA CYS A 193 0.24 -4.98 4.87
C CYS A 193 -1.25 -5.21 5.12
N LEU A 194 -2.11 -4.43 4.43
CA LEU A 194 -3.54 -4.36 4.74
C LEU A 194 -4.29 -5.66 4.48
N ASP A 195 -3.93 -6.40 3.43
CA ASP A 195 -4.56 -7.67 3.11
C ASP A 195 -4.14 -8.80 4.06
N GLU A 196 -2.95 -8.72 4.65
CA GLU A 196 -2.51 -9.62 5.73
C GLU A 196 -3.32 -9.38 7.00
N ILE A 197 -3.50 -8.11 7.39
CA ILE A 197 -4.30 -7.72 8.56
C ILE A 197 -5.76 -8.14 8.36
N ALA A 198 -6.30 -7.90 7.16
CA ALA A 198 -7.65 -8.29 6.80
C ALA A 198 -7.87 -9.82 6.89
N TRP A 199 -6.87 -10.61 6.44
CA TRP A 199 -6.92 -12.07 6.57
C TRP A 199 -6.74 -12.52 8.02
N LEU A 200 -5.77 -11.94 8.75
CA LEU A 200 -5.43 -12.33 10.12
C LEU A 200 -6.64 -12.20 11.07
N TYR A 201 -7.29 -11.03 11.00
CA TYR A 201 -8.38 -10.69 11.92
C TYR A 201 -9.79 -10.94 11.35
N ASN A 202 -9.90 -11.52 10.16
CA ASN A 202 -11.19 -11.71 9.46
C ASN A 202 -11.99 -10.42 9.31
N VAL A 203 -11.32 -9.30 9.08
CA VAL A 203 -11.94 -7.97 8.90
C VAL A 203 -11.89 -7.54 7.45
N ARG A 204 -12.89 -6.77 7.02
CA ARG A 204 -12.92 -6.13 5.70
C ARG A 204 -13.45 -4.69 5.83
N CYS A 205 -13.10 -3.88 4.87
CA CYS A 205 -13.56 -2.50 4.76
C CYS A 205 -13.41 -2.04 3.31
N ASN A 206 -14.19 -1.07 2.86
CA ASN A 206 -14.10 -0.54 1.50
C ASN A 206 -13.29 0.78 1.48
N ASP A 207 -12.10 0.79 2.09
CA ASP A 207 -11.21 1.96 2.08
C ASP A 207 -10.46 2.10 0.75
N ILE A 208 -10.17 0.99 0.11
CA ILE A 208 -9.42 0.92 -1.13
C ILE A 208 -10.29 0.27 -2.20
N ILE A 209 -10.39 0.93 -3.33
CA ILE A 209 -11.14 0.40 -4.49
C ILE A 209 -10.49 -0.92 -4.96
N TYR A 210 -11.29 -1.90 -5.33
CA TYR A 210 -10.90 -3.26 -5.76
C TYR A 210 -10.25 -4.12 -4.66
N ASN A 211 -10.04 -3.57 -3.47
CA ASN A 211 -9.41 -4.31 -2.38
C ASN A 211 -10.15 -4.04 -1.07
N PRO A 212 -10.99 -4.98 -0.59
CA PRO A 212 -11.84 -4.75 0.58
C PRO A 212 -11.04 -4.82 1.90
N VAL A 213 -10.12 -3.90 2.09
CA VAL A 213 -9.23 -3.81 3.26
C VAL A 213 -9.45 -2.52 4.04
N ALA A 214 -9.10 -2.53 5.32
CA ALA A 214 -9.12 -1.36 6.20
C ALA A 214 -7.71 -0.77 6.35
N ILE A 215 -7.57 0.53 6.22
CA ILE A 215 -6.33 1.24 6.59
C ILE A 215 -6.09 1.01 8.08
N SER A 216 -5.05 0.24 8.42
CA SER A 216 -4.77 -0.21 9.78
C SER A 216 -3.35 -0.73 9.93
N TYR A 217 -2.87 -0.81 11.18
CA TYR A 217 -1.73 -1.64 11.57
C TYR A 217 -2.22 -2.73 12.52
N ALA A 218 -1.48 -3.82 12.59
CA ALA A 218 -1.71 -4.86 13.58
C ALA A 218 -0.42 -5.23 14.32
N VAL A 219 -0.55 -5.49 15.61
CA VAL A 219 0.52 -6.03 16.43
C VAL A 219 0.00 -7.27 17.14
N VAL A 220 0.72 -8.38 17.00
CA VAL A 220 0.46 -9.61 17.76
C VAL A 220 1.59 -9.80 18.76
N GLY A 221 1.24 -9.84 20.03
CA GLY A 221 2.14 -10.17 21.12
C GLY A 221 1.83 -11.54 21.71
N LYS A 222 2.69 -12.02 22.62
CA LYS A 222 2.54 -13.32 23.29
C LYS A 222 1.20 -13.51 23.98
N ALA A 223 0.65 -12.45 24.60
CA ALA A 223 -0.60 -12.52 25.38
C ALA A 223 -1.78 -11.81 24.69
N LYS A 224 -1.54 -10.69 24.02
CA LYS A 224 -2.57 -9.83 23.42
C LYS A 224 -2.30 -9.61 21.95
N ALA A 225 -3.33 -9.17 21.23
CA ALA A 225 -3.23 -8.68 19.87
C ALA A 225 -3.94 -7.32 19.77
N TRP A 226 -3.45 -6.45 18.89
CA TRP A 226 -3.98 -5.09 18.71
C TRP A 226 -4.27 -4.80 17.25
N LEU A 227 -5.36 -4.08 17.02
CA LEU A 227 -5.72 -3.50 15.73
C LEU A 227 -5.72 -1.97 15.87
N PHE A 228 -4.82 -1.30 15.15
CA PHE A 228 -4.76 0.16 15.10
C PHE A 228 -5.54 0.64 13.88
N ILE A 229 -6.71 1.18 14.11
CA ILE A 229 -7.65 1.61 13.08
C ILE A 229 -8.38 2.87 13.53
N LYS A 230 -8.81 3.72 12.59
CA LYS A 230 -9.61 4.90 12.93
C LYS A 230 -10.89 4.46 13.67
N ASN A 231 -11.08 4.96 14.91
CA ASN A 231 -12.15 4.50 15.80
C ASN A 231 -13.56 4.66 15.21
N THR A 232 -13.79 5.67 14.34
CA THR A 232 -15.08 5.89 13.69
C THR A 232 -15.54 4.76 12.77
N LYS A 233 -14.60 3.92 12.34
CA LYS A 233 -14.89 2.76 11.45
C LYS A 233 -15.43 1.54 12.18
N VAL A 234 -15.32 1.49 13.51
CA VAL A 234 -15.60 0.29 14.28
C VAL A 234 -16.86 0.50 15.12
N SER A 235 -17.93 -0.23 14.81
CA SER A 235 -19.12 -0.23 15.64
C SER A 235 -18.86 -0.90 17.00
N ARG A 236 -19.67 -0.58 17.99
CA ARG A 236 -19.59 -1.21 19.32
C ARG A 236 -19.74 -2.72 19.27
N GLU A 237 -20.57 -3.23 18.36
CA GLU A 237 -20.79 -4.66 18.15
C GLU A 237 -19.52 -5.33 17.62
N ILE A 238 -18.91 -4.78 16.58
CA ILE A 238 -17.66 -5.28 16.01
C ILE A 238 -16.53 -5.21 17.05
N ALA A 239 -16.44 -4.13 17.80
CA ALA A 239 -15.43 -4.00 18.87
C ALA A 239 -15.59 -5.10 19.92
N SER A 240 -16.84 -5.42 20.31
CA SER A 240 -17.13 -6.52 21.25
C SER A 240 -16.72 -7.88 20.68
N GLN A 241 -17.01 -8.14 19.41
CA GLN A 241 -16.67 -9.42 18.75
C GLN A 241 -15.14 -9.57 18.61
N LEU A 242 -14.42 -8.52 18.20
CA LEU A 242 -12.95 -8.55 18.13
C LEU A 242 -12.31 -8.73 19.51
N SER A 243 -12.88 -8.11 20.55
CA SER A 243 -12.43 -8.32 21.93
C SER A 243 -12.60 -9.77 22.40
N GLN A 244 -13.67 -10.47 22.00
CA GLN A 244 -13.87 -11.89 22.27
C GLN A 244 -12.83 -12.78 21.58
N GLU A 245 -12.31 -12.35 20.43
CA GLU A 245 -11.22 -13.00 19.70
C GLU A 245 -9.82 -12.62 20.26
N GLY A 246 -9.76 -11.81 21.33
CA GLY A 246 -8.50 -11.39 21.98
C GLY A 246 -7.81 -10.22 21.31
N ILE A 247 -8.54 -9.42 20.52
CA ILE A 247 -8.04 -8.25 19.78
C ILE A 247 -8.51 -6.97 20.48
N GLU A 248 -7.55 -6.15 20.91
CA GLU A 248 -7.78 -4.80 21.45
C GLU A 248 -7.72 -3.77 20.32
N ILE A 249 -8.71 -2.88 20.24
CA ILE A 249 -8.75 -1.82 19.23
C ILE A 249 -8.10 -0.57 19.81
N ARG A 250 -7.22 0.07 19.03
CA ARG A 250 -6.64 1.38 19.30
C ARG A 250 -6.78 2.29 18.09
N ASP A 251 -6.74 3.60 18.31
CA ASP A 251 -6.77 4.57 17.20
C ASP A 251 -5.54 4.39 16.29
N TYR A 252 -5.73 4.57 14.99
CA TYR A 252 -4.70 4.40 13.96
C TYR A 252 -3.42 5.18 14.27
N HIS A 253 -3.57 6.42 14.73
CA HIS A 253 -2.44 7.30 15.03
C HIS A 253 -1.75 6.97 16.36
N HIS A 254 -2.28 6.05 17.16
CA HIS A 254 -1.70 5.68 18.46
C HIS A 254 -0.63 4.58 18.36
N LEU A 255 -0.23 4.13 17.17
CA LEU A 255 0.82 3.10 17.04
C LEU A 255 2.12 3.53 17.73
N PHE A 256 2.59 4.75 17.48
CA PHE A 256 3.84 5.24 18.08
C PHE A 256 3.73 5.41 19.60
N LEU A 257 2.60 5.90 20.09
CA LEU A 257 2.35 5.99 21.54
C LEU A 257 2.34 4.59 22.19
N PHE A 258 1.73 3.61 21.54
CA PHE A 258 1.75 2.23 22.00
C PHE A 258 3.18 1.67 22.09
N LEU A 259 4.03 1.94 21.10
CA LEU A 259 5.42 1.51 21.14
C LEU A 259 6.19 2.14 22.31
N GLU A 260 5.85 3.34 22.72
CA GLU A 260 6.44 4.01 23.89
C GLU A 260 6.05 3.36 25.23
N GLU A 261 4.89 2.70 25.29
CA GLU A 261 4.38 1.98 26.48
C GLU A 261 5.09 0.65 26.73
N LEU A 262 5.80 0.10 25.71
CA LEU A 262 6.38 -1.25 25.77
C LEU A 262 7.75 -1.28 26.43
N ASP A 263 8.11 -2.44 27.01
CA ASP A 263 9.46 -2.70 27.52
C ASP A 263 10.46 -2.64 26.35
N LYS A 264 11.48 -1.79 26.48
CA LYS A 264 12.51 -1.55 25.46
C LYS A 264 13.43 -2.76 25.22
N ASN A 265 13.42 -3.74 26.11
CA ASN A 265 14.10 -5.03 25.90
C ASN A 265 13.33 -5.99 25.01
N SER A 266 12.12 -5.62 24.57
CA SER A 266 11.29 -6.47 23.71
C SER A 266 11.91 -6.68 22.34
N VAL A 267 11.64 -7.85 21.76
CA VAL A 267 12.09 -8.26 20.42
C VAL A 267 10.91 -8.20 19.47
N PHE A 268 11.03 -7.42 18.40
CA PHE A 268 10.05 -7.36 17.32
C PHE A 268 10.47 -8.21 16.12
N THR A 269 9.50 -8.81 15.46
CA THR A 269 9.67 -9.34 14.10
C THR A 269 8.85 -8.49 13.13
N VAL A 270 9.43 -8.21 11.96
CA VAL A 270 8.82 -7.38 10.90
C VAL A 270 9.20 -7.93 9.54
N ASP A 271 8.35 -7.68 8.54
CA ASP A 271 8.65 -7.92 7.14
C ASP A 271 9.17 -6.62 6.50
N SER A 272 10.45 -6.60 6.12
CA SER A 272 11.11 -5.43 5.53
C SER A 272 10.61 -5.10 4.12
N ALA A 273 9.96 -6.03 3.43
CA ALA A 273 9.39 -5.79 2.11
C ALA A 273 8.09 -4.97 2.19
N THR A 274 7.35 -5.07 3.29
CA THR A 274 6.02 -4.45 3.43
C THR A 274 5.96 -3.33 4.46
N LEU A 275 6.80 -3.38 5.51
CA LEU A 275 6.81 -2.35 6.54
C LEU A 275 7.40 -1.05 6.02
N ASN A 276 6.74 0.08 6.27
CA ASN A 276 7.30 1.39 5.96
C ASN A 276 8.49 1.74 6.87
N TYR A 277 9.41 2.54 6.32
CA TYR A 277 10.65 2.85 6.99
C TYR A 277 10.47 3.70 8.26
N ALA A 278 9.46 4.58 8.32
CA ALA A 278 9.22 5.42 9.51
C ALA A 278 8.92 4.57 10.76
N VAL A 279 8.04 3.56 10.63
CA VAL A 279 7.74 2.63 11.73
C VAL A 279 8.95 1.75 12.04
N TYR A 280 9.65 1.26 11.02
CA TYR A 280 10.87 0.47 11.21
C TYR A 280 11.95 1.25 11.96
N HIS A 281 12.20 2.50 11.59
CA HIS A 281 13.21 3.35 12.22
C HIS A 281 12.91 3.54 13.72
N LYS A 282 11.64 3.79 14.08
CA LYS A 282 11.21 3.85 15.48
C LYS A 282 11.48 2.52 16.20
N LEU A 283 11.14 1.40 15.58
CA LEU A 283 11.40 0.07 16.17
C LEU A 283 12.90 -0.20 16.32
N PHE A 284 13.68 0.07 15.27
CA PHE A 284 15.11 -0.21 15.24
C PHE A 284 15.90 0.62 16.27
N THR A 285 15.45 1.85 16.53
CA THR A 285 16.11 2.73 17.52
C THR A 285 15.78 2.39 18.96
N GLU A 286 14.64 1.74 19.22
CA GLU A 286 14.17 1.54 20.61
C GLU A 286 14.11 0.07 21.05
N PHE A 287 14.12 -0.88 20.10
CA PHE A 287 13.93 -2.30 20.36
C PHE A 287 14.94 -3.17 19.60
N GLN A 288 14.96 -4.46 19.92
CA GLN A 288 15.60 -5.44 19.05
C GLN A 288 14.67 -5.80 17.91
N VAL A 289 15.13 -5.71 16.66
CA VAL A 289 14.32 -6.02 15.47
C VAL A 289 14.94 -7.20 14.72
N LYS A 290 14.09 -8.18 14.38
CA LYS A 290 14.39 -9.30 13.49
C LYS A 290 13.59 -9.16 12.21
N GLU A 291 14.26 -9.06 11.08
CA GLU A 291 13.62 -9.01 9.77
C GLU A 291 13.39 -10.44 9.28
N GLN A 292 12.16 -10.74 8.91
CA GLN A 292 11.75 -12.03 8.32
C GLN A 292 10.50 -11.85 7.47
N GLU A 293 10.33 -12.71 6.48
CA GLU A 293 9.10 -12.73 5.68
C GLU A 293 7.87 -12.99 6.58
N SER A 294 6.78 -12.31 6.28
CA SER A 294 5.53 -12.49 7.01
C SER A 294 5.01 -13.93 6.90
N PRO A 295 4.76 -14.63 8.03
CA PRO A 295 4.20 -15.98 7.99
C PRO A 295 2.78 -16.03 7.41
N ILE A 296 2.11 -14.88 7.29
CA ILE A 296 0.77 -14.76 6.72
C ILE A 296 0.81 -14.98 5.21
N VAL A 297 1.87 -14.58 4.51
CA VAL A 297 2.00 -14.75 3.06
C VAL A 297 1.71 -16.19 2.66
N LEU A 298 2.43 -17.14 3.23
CA LEU A 298 2.24 -18.57 2.94
C LEU A 298 0.92 -19.10 3.51
N ALA A 299 0.55 -18.71 4.74
CA ALA A 299 -0.66 -19.19 5.39
C ALA A 299 -1.93 -18.76 4.63
N LYS A 300 -1.95 -17.55 4.07
CA LYS A 300 -3.02 -17.03 3.20
C LYS A 300 -3.02 -17.70 1.82
N ALA A 301 -1.86 -18.02 1.29
CA ALA A 301 -1.72 -18.68 -0.01
C ALA A 301 -2.27 -20.11 0.02
N ILE A 302 -2.07 -20.86 1.11
CA ILE A 302 -2.58 -22.23 1.30
C ILE A 302 -4.02 -22.19 1.82
N LYS A 303 -4.99 -22.39 0.92
CA LYS A 303 -6.41 -22.29 1.25
C LYS A 303 -6.89 -23.51 2.06
N ASN A 304 -7.66 -23.25 3.11
CA ASN A 304 -8.35 -24.31 3.86
C ASN A 304 -9.54 -24.89 3.04
N PRO A 305 -10.12 -26.03 3.44
CA PRO A 305 -11.22 -26.67 2.69
C PRO A 305 -12.45 -25.77 2.49
N ILE A 306 -12.77 -24.90 3.43
CA ILE A 306 -13.92 -23.97 3.35
C ILE A 306 -13.61 -22.87 2.32
N GLU A 307 -12.43 -22.29 2.35
CA GLU A 307 -11.98 -21.33 1.34
C GLU A 307 -11.96 -21.94 -0.06
N VAL A 308 -11.45 -23.19 -0.21
CA VAL A 308 -11.46 -23.90 -1.50
C VAL A 308 -12.88 -24.07 -2.04
N GLU A 309 -13.82 -24.45 -1.19
CA GLU A 309 -15.23 -24.60 -1.60
C GLU A 309 -15.86 -23.23 -1.96
N GLY A 310 -15.50 -22.16 -1.24
CA GLY A 310 -15.87 -20.79 -1.59
C GLY A 310 -15.37 -20.39 -2.98
N PHE A 311 -14.09 -20.67 -3.30
CA PHE A 311 -13.52 -20.43 -4.63
C PHE A 311 -14.24 -21.22 -5.73
N ARG A 312 -14.54 -22.51 -5.51
CA ARG A 312 -15.29 -23.33 -6.48
C ARG A 312 -16.65 -22.70 -6.81
N LYS A 313 -17.40 -22.28 -5.79
CA LYS A 313 -18.70 -21.61 -5.98
C LYS A 313 -18.56 -20.28 -6.71
N ALA A 314 -17.56 -19.47 -6.37
CA ALA A 314 -17.29 -18.21 -7.05
C ALA A 314 -16.92 -18.42 -8.53
N CYS A 315 -16.05 -19.40 -8.83
CA CYS A 315 -15.69 -19.76 -10.20
C CYS A 315 -16.90 -20.19 -11.05
N ILE A 316 -17.83 -20.96 -10.49
CA ILE A 316 -19.07 -21.35 -11.21
C ILE A 316 -19.90 -20.10 -11.55
N LYS A 317 -20.11 -19.20 -10.58
CA LYS A 317 -20.85 -17.94 -10.80
C LYS A 317 -20.19 -17.08 -11.87
N ASP A 318 -18.87 -16.90 -11.80
CA ASP A 318 -18.10 -16.12 -12.78
C ASP A 318 -18.14 -16.76 -14.17
N SER A 319 -18.06 -18.10 -14.27
CA SER A 319 -18.16 -18.82 -15.54
C SER A 319 -19.54 -18.60 -16.21
N VAL A 320 -20.61 -18.54 -15.43
CA VAL A 320 -21.96 -18.21 -15.96
C VAL A 320 -22.00 -16.77 -16.47
N ALA A 321 -21.43 -15.81 -15.73
CA ALA A 321 -21.32 -14.42 -16.17
C ALA A 321 -20.51 -14.29 -17.46
N LEU A 322 -19.35 -14.94 -17.55
CA LEU A 322 -18.53 -14.97 -18.74
C LEU A 322 -19.25 -15.61 -19.95
N THR A 323 -20.01 -16.70 -19.74
CA THR A 323 -20.78 -17.32 -20.82
C THR A 323 -21.84 -16.37 -21.37
N LYS A 324 -22.57 -15.69 -20.50
CA LYS A 324 -23.53 -14.63 -20.91
C LYS A 324 -22.85 -13.50 -21.65
N PHE A 325 -21.67 -13.09 -21.17
CA PHE A 325 -20.87 -12.04 -21.76
C PHE A 325 -20.40 -12.39 -23.17
N PHE A 326 -19.83 -13.57 -23.42
CA PHE A 326 -19.41 -14.00 -24.73
C PHE A 326 -20.59 -14.08 -25.71
N TYR A 327 -21.73 -14.63 -25.29
CA TYR A 327 -22.95 -14.62 -26.09
C TYR A 327 -23.38 -13.20 -26.46
N TRP A 328 -23.31 -12.26 -25.50
CA TRP A 328 -23.65 -10.88 -25.75
C TRP A 328 -22.68 -10.20 -26.73
N VAL A 329 -21.36 -10.43 -26.57
CA VAL A 329 -20.34 -9.89 -27.50
C VAL A 329 -20.60 -10.35 -28.92
N GLU A 330 -20.80 -11.65 -29.15
CA GLU A 330 -21.08 -12.20 -30.49
C GLU A 330 -22.27 -11.54 -31.18
N ARG A 331 -23.30 -11.16 -30.42
CA ARG A 331 -24.49 -10.53 -30.93
C ARG A 331 -24.39 -9.02 -31.15
N ASN A 332 -23.39 -8.40 -30.57
CA ASN A 332 -23.19 -6.96 -30.60
C ASN A 332 -21.92 -6.52 -31.34
N ILE A 333 -21.14 -7.44 -31.90
CA ILE A 333 -20.03 -7.11 -32.79
C ILE A 333 -20.57 -6.29 -33.96
N GLY A 334 -19.97 -5.09 -34.18
CA GLY A 334 -20.42 -4.14 -35.21
C GLY A 334 -21.34 -3.01 -34.69
N ASN A 335 -21.75 -3.07 -33.42
CA ASN A 335 -22.61 -2.02 -32.79
C ASN A 335 -21.75 -0.98 -32.04
N HIS A 336 -20.63 -0.56 -32.58
CA HIS A 336 -19.73 0.46 -31.99
C HIS A 336 -19.28 0.14 -30.56
N LEU A 337 -18.96 -1.12 -30.26
CA LEU A 337 -18.40 -1.53 -28.98
C LEU A 337 -17.02 -0.89 -28.76
N THR A 338 -16.76 -0.48 -27.54
CA THR A 338 -15.45 -0.03 -27.07
C THR A 338 -14.98 -0.95 -25.97
N GLU A 339 -13.68 -0.95 -25.66
CA GLU A 339 -13.11 -1.70 -24.53
C GLU A 339 -13.83 -1.37 -23.23
N ILE A 340 -14.19 -0.08 -23.02
CA ILE A 340 -14.91 0.38 -21.82
C ILE A 340 -16.31 -0.24 -21.77
N SER A 341 -17.12 -0.13 -22.86
CA SER A 341 -18.48 -0.66 -22.88
C SER A 341 -18.53 -2.18 -22.72
N VAL A 342 -17.52 -2.87 -23.23
CA VAL A 342 -17.38 -4.33 -23.09
C VAL A 342 -17.04 -4.70 -21.65
N SER A 343 -16.13 -3.97 -20.99
CA SER A 343 -15.79 -4.15 -19.59
C SER A 343 -16.98 -3.89 -18.67
N GLU A 344 -17.70 -2.78 -18.87
CA GLU A 344 -18.90 -2.44 -18.10
C GLU A 344 -19.98 -3.52 -18.22
N GLN A 345 -20.16 -4.08 -19.42
CA GLN A 345 -21.15 -5.14 -19.64
C GLN A 345 -20.77 -6.44 -18.92
N LEU A 346 -19.47 -6.79 -18.87
CA LEU A 346 -19.00 -7.94 -18.09
C LEU A 346 -19.27 -7.74 -16.59
N SER A 347 -18.93 -6.57 -16.07
CA SER A 347 -19.20 -6.21 -14.67
C SER A 347 -20.71 -6.26 -14.38
N ALA A 348 -21.57 -5.81 -15.30
CA ALA A 348 -23.01 -5.91 -15.17
C ALA A 348 -23.53 -7.36 -15.11
N PHE A 349 -22.93 -8.29 -15.87
CA PHE A 349 -23.29 -9.71 -15.77
C PHE A 349 -22.79 -10.35 -14.47
N ARG A 350 -21.62 -9.97 -13.97
CA ARG A 350 -21.10 -10.40 -12.66
C ARG A 350 -21.98 -9.90 -11.51
N ALA A 351 -22.42 -8.66 -11.58
CA ALA A 351 -23.29 -8.02 -10.59
C ALA A 351 -24.69 -8.68 -10.45
N GLN A 352 -25.12 -9.48 -11.44
CA GLN A 352 -26.36 -10.29 -11.32
C GLN A 352 -26.21 -11.48 -10.38
N ASN A 353 -24.99 -11.85 -9.99
CA ASN A 353 -24.76 -12.98 -9.09
C ASN A 353 -24.92 -12.54 -7.62
N ASP A 354 -25.59 -13.37 -6.83
CA ASP A 354 -25.67 -13.19 -5.39
C ASP A 354 -24.27 -13.24 -4.76
N GLY A 355 -23.99 -12.27 -3.87
CA GLY A 355 -22.71 -12.13 -3.19
C GLY A 355 -21.63 -11.38 -4.00
N TYR A 356 -21.97 -10.80 -5.16
CA TYR A 356 -21.07 -9.88 -5.85
C TYR A 356 -20.89 -8.60 -5.00
N ALA A 357 -19.65 -8.19 -4.77
CA ALA A 357 -19.33 -6.96 -4.06
C ALA A 357 -18.84 -5.88 -5.05
N GLU A 358 -17.73 -6.17 -5.74
CA GLU A 358 -17.11 -5.29 -6.74
C GLU A 358 -16.17 -6.11 -7.64
N ASP A 359 -15.64 -5.49 -8.69
CA ASP A 359 -14.57 -6.08 -9.49
C ASP A 359 -13.26 -6.09 -8.67
N SER A 360 -12.35 -7.04 -8.97
CA SER A 360 -11.09 -7.20 -8.24
C SER A 360 -9.96 -6.30 -8.77
N PHE A 361 -10.16 -5.66 -9.92
CA PHE A 361 -9.25 -4.69 -10.54
C PHE A 361 -9.97 -3.93 -11.67
N ALA A 362 -9.40 -2.80 -12.08
CA ALA A 362 -9.88 -2.06 -13.25
C ALA A 362 -9.57 -2.83 -14.54
N ASN A 363 -10.57 -3.10 -15.34
CA ASN A 363 -10.44 -3.73 -16.66
C ASN A 363 -10.21 -2.69 -17.76
#